data_cd1341431d001ffe7dcc8f63c961b1ca
#
_entry.id   cd1341431d001ffe7dcc8f63c961b1ca
#
_cell.length_a   1.000
_cell.length_b   1.000
_cell.length_c   1.000
_cell.angle_alpha   90.00
_cell.angle_beta   90.00
_cell.angle_gamma   90.00
#
_symmetry.space_group_name_H-M   'P 1'
#
loop_
_entity.id
_entity.type
_entity.pdbx_description
1 polymer ?
#
loop_
_entity_poly.entity_id
_entity_poly.type
_entity_poly.pdbx_seq_one_letter_code
_entity_poly.pdbx_strand_id
1 'polypeptide(L)'
;YADAAGDHNPIHVDADFAASSQFGSRIAHGMMIAASISELMVQAFGQRWHQSGRMKIRFRAPVFPGETIRATGVVKSVKPLENDTEVVCSVQVTKGNDETAITGDARVRIETV
;
A
#
# COMPACT_ATOMS: atom_id res chain seq x y z
N TYR A 1 -9.59 -4.08 -11.70
CA TYR A 1 -8.15 -3.73 -11.56
C TYR A 1 -7.27 -4.52 -12.55
N ALA A 2 -7.54 -5.81 -12.74
CA ALA A 2 -6.76 -6.65 -13.65
C ALA A 2 -6.64 -6.03 -15.05
N ASP A 3 -7.74 -5.54 -15.60
CA ASP A 3 -7.76 -4.91 -16.92
C ASP A 3 -6.97 -3.60 -16.94
N ALA A 4 -7.12 -2.77 -15.92
CA ALA A 4 -6.45 -1.47 -15.84
C ALA A 4 -4.93 -1.61 -15.69
N ALA A 5 -4.47 -2.61 -14.94
CA ALA A 5 -3.04 -2.84 -14.68
C ALA A 5 -2.40 -3.80 -15.69
N GLY A 6 -3.21 -4.52 -16.48
CA GLY A 6 -2.72 -5.58 -17.36
C GLY A 6 -2.24 -6.82 -16.61
N ASP A 7 -2.62 -6.98 -15.34
CA ASP A 7 -2.23 -8.11 -14.50
C ASP A 7 -3.37 -9.11 -14.41
N HIS A 8 -3.33 -10.13 -15.27
CA HIS A 8 -4.33 -11.19 -15.36
C HIS A 8 -3.84 -12.52 -14.78
N ASN A 9 -2.93 -12.47 -13.78
CA ASN A 9 -2.49 -13.68 -13.11
C ASN A 9 -3.71 -14.45 -12.59
N PRO A 10 -3.83 -15.77 -12.90
CA PRO A 10 -5.00 -16.57 -12.52
C PRO A 10 -5.36 -16.54 -11.05
N ILE A 11 -4.39 -16.33 -10.14
CA ILE A 11 -4.67 -16.26 -8.71
C ILE A 11 -5.62 -15.11 -8.35
N HIS A 12 -5.71 -14.09 -9.20
CA HIS A 12 -6.57 -12.93 -8.97
C HIS A 12 -7.91 -13.03 -9.69
N VAL A 13 -7.98 -13.73 -10.81
CA VAL A 13 -9.14 -13.68 -11.71
C VAL A 13 -9.84 -15.03 -11.93
N ASP A 14 -9.17 -16.16 -11.68
CA ASP A 14 -9.72 -17.51 -11.89
C ASP A 14 -10.02 -18.18 -10.55
N ALA A 15 -11.31 -18.30 -10.22
CA ALA A 15 -11.74 -18.88 -8.94
C ALA A 15 -11.35 -20.37 -8.79
N ASP A 16 -11.40 -21.14 -9.87
CA ASP A 16 -11.06 -22.55 -9.83
C ASP A 16 -9.56 -22.76 -9.62
N PHE A 17 -8.74 -21.99 -10.31
CA PHE A 17 -7.29 -21.99 -10.10
C PHE A 17 -6.94 -21.59 -8.67
N ALA A 18 -7.54 -20.51 -8.18
CA ALA A 18 -7.27 -19.98 -6.85
C ALA A 18 -7.70 -20.94 -5.74
N ALA A 19 -8.80 -21.68 -5.93
CA ALA A 19 -9.30 -22.65 -4.96
C ALA A 19 -8.29 -23.79 -4.73
N SER A 20 -7.51 -24.15 -5.75
CA SER A 20 -6.47 -25.19 -5.64
C SER A 20 -5.10 -24.63 -5.23
N SER A 21 -4.96 -23.32 -5.07
CA SER A 21 -3.71 -22.67 -4.65
C SER A 21 -3.55 -22.71 -3.13
N GLN A 22 -2.35 -22.29 -2.66
CA GLN A 22 -2.07 -22.16 -1.23
C GLN A 22 -3.00 -21.18 -0.52
N PHE A 23 -3.67 -20.27 -1.24
CA PHE A 23 -4.56 -19.27 -0.65
C PHE A 23 -6.03 -19.75 -0.54
N GLY A 24 -6.40 -20.81 -1.23
CA GLY A 24 -7.74 -21.40 -1.17
C GLY A 24 -8.83 -20.63 -1.89
N SER A 25 -8.58 -19.42 -2.36
CA SER A 25 -9.50 -18.58 -3.13
C SER A 25 -8.74 -17.48 -3.86
N ARG A 26 -9.45 -16.75 -4.75
CA ARG A 26 -8.84 -15.60 -5.41
C ARG A 26 -8.37 -14.58 -4.37
N ILE A 27 -7.25 -13.92 -4.67
CA ILE A 27 -6.71 -12.83 -3.85
C ILE A 27 -6.72 -11.52 -4.64
N ALA A 28 -6.79 -10.42 -3.92
CA ALA A 28 -6.67 -9.10 -4.52
C ALA A 28 -5.23 -8.86 -4.98
N HIS A 29 -5.07 -8.04 -6.03
CA HIS A 29 -3.74 -7.63 -6.49
C HIS A 29 -3.01 -6.87 -5.40
N GLY A 30 -1.74 -7.24 -5.13
CA GLY A 30 -0.94 -6.60 -4.10
C GLY A 30 -0.79 -5.10 -4.32
N MET A 31 -0.52 -4.69 -5.56
CA MET A 31 -0.36 -3.27 -5.89
C MET A 31 -1.66 -2.48 -5.77
N MET A 32 -2.80 -3.12 -5.97
CA MET A 32 -4.10 -2.49 -5.71
C MET A 32 -4.26 -2.18 -4.22
N ILE A 33 -3.87 -3.11 -3.35
CA ILE A 33 -3.92 -2.89 -1.91
C ILE A 33 -2.88 -1.84 -1.49
N ALA A 34 -1.68 -1.88 -2.07
CA ALA A 34 -0.63 -0.89 -1.81
C ALA A 34 -1.04 0.53 -2.23
N ALA A 35 -1.91 0.67 -3.24
CA ALA A 35 -2.42 1.96 -3.67
C ALA A 35 -3.17 2.70 -2.56
N SER A 36 -3.73 1.98 -1.58
CA SER A 36 -4.38 2.61 -0.43
C SER A 36 -3.40 3.41 0.42
N ILE A 37 -2.13 2.99 0.48
CA ILE A 37 -1.07 3.74 1.15
C ILE A 37 -0.76 5.03 0.38
N SER A 38 -0.64 4.95 -0.95
CA SER A 38 -0.43 6.14 -1.78
C SER A 38 -1.57 7.14 -1.63
N GLU A 39 -2.81 6.66 -1.58
CA GLU A 39 -3.96 7.52 -1.34
C GLU A 39 -3.87 8.23 0.02
N LEU A 40 -3.48 7.51 1.07
CA LEU A 40 -3.25 8.08 2.39
C LEU A 40 -2.18 9.18 2.34
N MET A 41 -1.08 8.93 1.64
CA MET A 41 0.04 9.87 1.53
C MET A 41 -0.34 11.11 0.70
N VAL A 42 -1.17 10.94 -0.33
CA VAL A 42 -1.68 12.06 -1.12
C VAL A 42 -2.59 12.95 -0.25
N GLN A 43 -3.44 12.35 0.57
CA GLN A 43 -4.30 13.11 1.49
C GLN A 43 -3.47 13.92 2.49
N ALA A 44 -2.35 13.36 2.96
CA ALA A 44 -1.48 14.00 3.94
C ALA A 44 -0.54 15.05 3.33
N PHE A 45 0.03 14.77 2.16
CA PHE A 45 1.13 15.56 1.59
C PHE A 45 0.84 16.12 0.19
N GLY A 46 -0.26 15.74 -0.43
CA GLY A 46 -0.68 16.27 -1.72
C GLY A 46 0.33 16.01 -2.83
N GLN A 47 0.58 17.03 -3.63
CA GLN A 47 1.49 16.97 -4.78
C GLN A 47 2.92 16.55 -4.43
N ARG A 48 3.37 16.85 -3.22
CA ARG A 48 4.72 16.45 -2.79
C ARG A 48 4.91 14.94 -2.82
N TRP A 49 3.84 14.17 -2.52
CA TRP A 49 3.89 12.72 -2.65
C TRP A 49 4.11 12.31 -4.10
N HIS A 50 3.41 12.90 -5.05
CA HIS A 50 3.60 12.58 -6.47
C HIS A 50 5.00 12.94 -6.98
N GLN A 51 5.58 14.00 -6.44
CA GLN A 51 6.89 14.50 -6.89
C GLN A 51 8.06 13.73 -6.27
N SER A 52 7.96 13.35 -5.02
CA SER A 52 9.09 12.80 -4.25
C SER A 52 8.76 11.56 -3.44
N GLY A 53 7.53 11.05 -3.52
CA GLY A 53 7.11 9.91 -2.72
C GLY A 53 7.85 8.64 -3.08
N ARG A 54 8.25 7.90 -2.04
CA ARG A 54 8.86 6.58 -2.16
C ARG A 54 8.28 5.66 -1.10
N MET A 55 8.13 4.41 -1.45
CA MET A 55 7.49 3.44 -0.59
C MET A 55 8.28 2.15 -0.62
N LYS A 56 8.59 1.61 0.56
CA LYS A 56 9.19 0.29 0.71
C LYS A 56 8.28 -0.52 1.61
N ILE A 57 7.65 -1.53 1.04
CA ILE A 57 6.60 -2.28 1.72
C ILE A 57 6.86 -3.78 1.64
N ARG A 58 6.23 -4.50 2.56
CA ARG A 58 6.21 -5.97 2.58
C ARG A 58 4.77 -6.45 2.66
N PHE A 59 4.44 -7.43 1.83
CA PHE A 59 3.15 -8.10 1.87
C PHE A 59 3.21 -9.18 2.95
N ARG A 60 2.32 -9.06 3.95
CA ARG A 60 2.28 -9.97 5.12
C ARG A 60 1.19 -11.01 5.02
N ALA A 61 0.05 -10.64 4.44
CA ALA A 61 -1.10 -11.52 4.31
C ALA A 61 -1.86 -11.19 3.04
N PRO A 62 -2.49 -12.19 2.39
CA PRO A 62 -3.33 -11.93 1.23
C PRO A 62 -4.60 -11.21 1.65
N VAL A 63 -5.15 -10.40 0.74
CA VAL A 63 -6.47 -9.79 0.89
C VAL A 63 -7.41 -10.45 -0.11
N PHE A 64 -8.54 -10.92 0.37
CA PHE A 64 -9.52 -11.59 -0.47
C PHE A 64 -10.58 -10.58 -0.93
N PRO A 65 -11.14 -10.77 -2.15
CA PRO A 65 -12.23 -9.92 -2.60
C PRO A 65 -13.37 -9.87 -1.58
N GLY A 66 -13.86 -8.66 -1.32
CA GLY A 66 -14.92 -8.42 -0.33
C GLY A 66 -14.43 -8.06 1.06
N GLU A 67 -13.15 -8.24 1.37
CA GLU A 67 -12.60 -7.80 2.64
C GLU A 67 -12.41 -6.28 2.70
N THR A 68 -12.70 -5.70 3.85
CA THR A 68 -12.45 -4.27 4.11
C THR A 68 -11.01 -4.08 4.56
N ILE A 69 -10.35 -3.08 3.99
CA ILE A 69 -8.99 -2.73 4.36
C ILE A 69 -8.93 -1.30 4.89
N ARG A 70 -7.92 -1.03 5.72
CA ARG A 70 -7.64 0.30 6.24
C ARG A 70 -6.15 0.58 6.15
N ALA A 71 -5.78 1.65 5.47
CA ALA A 71 -4.41 2.16 5.45
C ALA A 71 -4.23 3.18 6.57
N THR A 72 -3.18 3.04 7.36
CA THR A 72 -2.82 3.97 8.43
C THR A 72 -1.34 4.27 8.39
N GLY A 73 -0.96 5.43 8.91
CA GLY A 73 0.44 5.84 8.97
C GLY A 73 0.71 6.73 10.15
N VAL A 74 1.95 6.64 10.64
CA VAL A 74 2.44 7.47 11.75
C VAL A 74 3.77 8.05 11.34
N VAL A 75 3.97 9.35 11.55
CA VAL A 75 5.26 9.98 11.29
C VAL A 75 6.31 9.36 12.21
N LYS A 76 7.32 8.76 11.59
CA LYS A 76 8.39 8.05 12.29
C LYS A 76 9.62 8.94 12.50
N SER A 77 9.97 9.75 11.48
CA SER A 77 11.08 10.67 11.56
C SER A 77 10.89 11.86 10.64
N VAL A 78 11.52 12.98 11.02
CA VAL A 78 11.55 14.21 10.25
C VAL A 78 13.00 14.64 10.19
N LYS A 79 13.56 14.73 8.98
CA LYS A 79 14.99 15.06 8.80
C LYS A 79 15.14 16.27 7.89
N PRO A 80 15.69 17.37 8.40
CA PRO A 80 16.02 18.51 7.54
C PRO A 80 17.08 18.12 6.52
N LEU A 81 16.85 18.52 5.27
CA LEU A 81 17.82 18.45 4.18
C LEU A 81 18.22 19.88 3.81
N GLU A 82 19.09 20.03 2.82
CA GLU A 82 19.58 21.34 2.41
C GLU A 82 18.44 22.28 2.00
N ASN A 83 17.52 21.80 1.15
CA ASN A 83 16.43 22.64 0.62
C ASN A 83 15.04 22.16 1.05
N ASP A 84 14.94 20.93 1.51
CA ASP A 84 13.67 20.27 1.85
C ASP A 84 13.75 19.64 3.24
N THR A 85 12.63 19.09 3.66
CA THR A 85 12.53 18.23 4.84
C THR A 85 12.04 16.86 4.41
N GLU A 86 12.76 15.81 4.77
CA GLU A 86 12.33 14.44 4.55
C GLU A 86 11.46 13.96 5.70
N VAL A 87 10.27 13.51 5.38
CA VAL A 87 9.35 12.90 6.34
C VAL A 87 9.26 11.41 6.04
N VAL A 88 9.48 10.59 7.04
CA VAL A 88 9.33 9.14 6.96
C VAL A 88 8.17 8.72 7.83
N CYS A 89 7.22 8.01 7.22
CA CYS A 89 6.06 7.48 7.90
C CYS A 89 6.15 5.96 7.97
N SER A 90 5.84 5.40 9.13
CA SER A 90 5.57 3.98 9.26
C SER A 90 4.14 3.76 8.80
N VAL A 91 3.93 2.90 7.81
CA VAL A 91 2.62 2.68 7.20
C VAL A 91 2.22 1.22 7.29
N GLN A 92 0.93 0.97 7.32
CA GLN A 92 0.39 -0.38 7.30
C GLN A 92 -1.01 -0.39 6.68
N VAL A 93 -1.38 -1.56 6.17
CA VAL A 93 -2.75 -1.85 5.75
C VAL A 93 -3.23 -3.01 6.59
N THR A 94 -4.36 -2.83 7.27
CA THR A 94 -5.00 -3.87 8.07
C THR A 94 -6.30 -4.31 7.42
N LYS A 95 -6.68 -5.55 7.68
CA LYS A 95 -7.94 -6.14 7.24
C LYS A 95 -9.00 -5.98 8.34
N GLY A 96 -10.24 -6.30 8.02
CA GLY A 96 -11.36 -6.11 8.94
C GLY A 96 -11.28 -6.83 10.28
N ASN A 97 -10.43 -7.86 10.40
CA ASN A 97 -10.17 -8.60 11.64
C ASN A 97 -8.89 -8.15 12.35
N ASP A 98 -8.39 -6.97 12.02
CA ASP A 98 -7.13 -6.38 12.50
C ASP A 98 -5.86 -7.14 12.07
N GLU A 99 -5.98 -8.09 11.18
CA GLU A 99 -4.81 -8.75 10.59
C GLU A 99 -4.06 -7.79 9.68
N THR A 100 -2.74 -7.72 9.80
CA THR A 100 -1.91 -6.85 8.99
C THR A 100 -1.62 -7.48 7.63
N ALA A 101 -2.03 -6.81 6.56
CA ALA A 101 -1.78 -7.26 5.20
C ALA A 101 -0.49 -6.69 4.62
N ILE A 102 -0.15 -5.45 4.93
CA ILE A 102 1.05 -4.77 4.45
C ILE A 102 1.68 -3.98 5.59
N THR A 103 3.01 -4.00 5.65
CA THR A 103 3.81 -3.11 6.51
C THR A 103 4.89 -2.45 5.69
N GLY A 104 5.34 -1.27 6.10
CA GLY A 104 6.45 -0.62 5.43
C GLY A 104 6.69 0.81 5.86
N ASP A 105 7.53 1.49 5.08
CA ASP A 105 7.84 2.90 5.24
C ASP A 105 7.46 3.65 3.98
N ALA A 106 6.94 4.87 4.16
CA ALA A 106 6.67 5.80 3.08
C ALA A 106 7.47 7.07 3.35
N ARG A 107 8.20 7.55 2.33
CA ARG A 107 9.07 8.73 2.43
C ARG A 107 8.59 9.79 1.47
N VAL A 108 8.61 11.02 1.93
CA VAL A 108 8.25 12.18 1.11
C VAL A 108 9.12 13.37 1.49
N ARG A 109 9.41 14.23 0.52
CA ARG A 109 10.11 15.49 0.76
C ARG A 109 9.11 16.64 0.68
N ILE A 110 9.13 17.47 1.71
CA ILE A 110 8.26 18.66 1.78
C ILE A 110 9.12 19.90 1.89
N GLU A 111 8.53 21.04 1.58
CA GLU A 111 9.25 22.30 1.73
C GLU A 111 9.55 22.57 3.19
N THR A 112 10.77 23.04 3.45
CA THR A 112 11.15 23.51 4.78
C THR A 112 10.52 24.86 5.02
N VAL A 113 9.80 24.97 6.12
CA VAL A 113 9.14 26.23 6.51
C VAL A 113 10.05 27.09 7.36
#